data_3d51e0f653c6670bd52f7e59aa416cd1
#
_entry.id   3d51e0f653c6670bd52f7e59aa416cd1
#
_cell.length_a   1.000
_cell.length_b   1.000
_cell.length_c   1.000
_cell.angle_alpha   90.00
_cell.angle_beta   90.00
_cell.angle_gamma   90.00
#
_symmetry.space_group_name_H-M   'P 1'
#
loop_
_entity.id
_entity.type
_entity.pdbx_description
1 polymer ?
#
loop_
_entity_poly.entity_id
_entity_poly.type
_entity_poly.pdbx_seq_one_letter_code
_entity_poly.pdbx_strand_id
1 'polypeptide(L)'
;MTTHEDAPLRASSRGGWDRRTLLKTFGAGAVAMAGIPLLSACTGGSAPASSGATTATFGSGSSDEVPKAAYKAVTDAFQKKSGTAITTNVVAHNDFQNKINTYLQGSPDDSFTWFAGYRMQYYAGKGLLAPIDDVWEKVGGNYSDALKKASTGADGKMYLIPNYNYPWGFFYRKSLWAAKGYTVPTTFDELKTLAAKMKADGLIPIEFADKDGWPAMGTFDYLNMRLNGYQFHMDLTAHRESWDQKKVSDVFDTWKALLPFQNPNALGMTWQDSAKSLADKKSGMYLLGSFLTQQYTDKAVAADIDFFPFPELAVEGRDAVEAPIDGLLLSKKGGQNQAARDFLAYVGTPEGQDVYASVDSSNIATAKGADTSKFTPLNKKLAEAISGAKNISQFFDRDALPAMANNVMIPALQSFIKDGNVDVKNLEAQAKSLYAAQ
;
A
#
# COMPACT_ATOMS: atom_id res chain seq x y z
N MET A 1 69.81 1.40 -11.31
CA MET A 1 70.18 0.00 -11.24
C MET A 1 68.94 -0.70 -10.65
N THR A 2 68.11 -1.43 -11.30
CA THR A 2 68.15 -2.31 -12.47
C THR A 2 66.74 -2.31 -13.09
N THR A 3 66.77 -2.27 -14.39
CA THR A 3 65.69 -2.46 -15.36
C THR A 3 65.14 -3.88 -15.38
N HIS A 4 63.86 -4.05 -15.67
CA HIS A 4 63.27 -5.14 -16.52
C HIS A 4 61.79 -4.81 -16.73
N GLU A 5 61.37 -4.46 -17.87
CA GLU A 5 61.16 -5.10 -19.19
C GLU A 5 59.72 -5.50 -19.39
N ASP A 6 59.12 -4.84 -20.34
CA ASP A 6 57.74 -5.06 -20.87
C ASP A 6 57.64 -6.37 -21.67
N ALA A 7 56.47 -7.02 -21.56
CA ALA A 7 56.04 -8.00 -22.55
C ALA A 7 54.54 -7.84 -22.89
N PRO A 8 54.16 -7.87 -24.19
CA PRO A 8 52.81 -7.48 -24.63
C PRO A 8 51.81 -8.63 -24.63
N LEU A 9 50.59 -8.32 -24.21
CA LEU A 9 49.43 -9.22 -24.28
C LEU A 9 48.85 -9.23 -25.70
N ARG A 10 48.80 -10.43 -26.27
CA ARG A 10 48.17 -10.75 -27.55
C ARG A 10 46.66 -10.59 -27.50
N ALA A 11 46.13 -9.91 -28.50
CA ALA A 11 44.70 -9.85 -28.83
C ALA A 11 44.23 -11.22 -29.38
N SER A 12 43.11 -11.75 -28.87
CA SER A 12 42.35 -12.82 -29.46
C SER A 12 41.00 -12.34 -29.99
N SER A 13 40.75 -12.71 -31.23
CA SER A 13 39.76 -12.30 -32.19
C SER A 13 38.30 -12.54 -31.74
N ARG A 14 37.45 -11.57 -32.08
CA ARG A 14 35.97 -11.61 -32.03
C ARG A 14 35.45 -12.65 -33.05
N GLY A 15 34.66 -13.60 -32.59
CA GLY A 15 33.76 -14.41 -33.41
C GLY A 15 32.37 -13.78 -33.39
N GLY A 16 32.04 -13.05 -34.45
CA GLY A 16 30.68 -12.56 -34.67
C GLY A 16 29.77 -13.68 -35.18
N TRP A 17 28.62 -13.84 -34.55
CA TRP A 17 27.57 -14.74 -35.03
C TRP A 17 26.63 -13.96 -35.96
N ASP A 18 26.62 -14.35 -37.22
CA ASP A 18 25.85 -13.77 -38.31
C ASP A 18 24.42 -14.32 -38.29
N ARG A 19 23.43 -13.39 -38.30
CA ARG A 19 21.97 -13.66 -38.18
C ARG A 19 21.33 -14.23 -39.46
N ARG A 20 22.08 -14.73 -40.43
CA ARG A 20 21.56 -15.12 -41.75
C ARG A 20 21.53 -16.61 -42.05
N THR A 21 21.82 -17.51 -41.13
CA THR A 21 21.97 -18.94 -41.44
C THR A 21 20.91 -19.86 -40.77
N LEU A 22 19.72 -19.34 -40.46
CA LEU A 22 18.66 -20.16 -39.84
C LEU A 22 17.32 -20.18 -40.64
N LEU A 23 17.46 -20.23 -41.97
CA LEU A 23 16.28 -20.31 -42.85
C LEU A 23 16.56 -21.22 -44.06
N LYS A 24 16.98 -22.45 -43.83
CA LYS A 24 16.91 -23.51 -44.87
C LYS A 24 17.02 -24.90 -44.21
N THR A 25 15.87 -25.46 -43.79
CA THR A 25 15.63 -26.92 -43.78
C THR A 25 14.21 -27.18 -43.25
N PHE A 26 13.23 -27.17 -44.13
CA PHE A 26 12.02 -27.98 -44.02
C PHE A 26 11.51 -28.19 -45.47
N GLY A 27 11.86 -29.31 -46.02
CA GLY A 27 11.35 -29.80 -47.29
C GLY A 27 10.71 -31.15 -47.11
N ALA A 28 9.49 -31.21 -47.54
CA ALA A 28 8.81 -32.34 -48.17
C ALA A 28 8.60 -33.68 -47.42
N GLY A 29 7.39 -34.05 -47.26
CA GLY A 29 6.89 -35.41 -46.99
C GLY A 29 5.37 -35.41 -47.09
N ALA A 30 4.87 -35.73 -48.30
CA ALA A 30 3.44 -35.84 -48.61
C ALA A 30 2.96 -37.32 -48.49
N VAL A 31 1.57 -37.45 -48.45
CA VAL A 31 0.72 -38.61 -48.78
C VAL A 31 0.32 -39.47 -47.59
N ALA A 32 -1.00 -39.51 -47.25
CA ALA A 32 -2.06 -40.28 -47.92
C ALA A 32 -3.46 -39.93 -47.38
N MET A 33 -4.39 -39.81 -48.29
CA MET A 33 -5.84 -39.72 -48.05
C MET A 33 -6.44 -41.09 -47.65
N ALA A 34 -7.45 -41.05 -46.76
CA ALA A 34 -8.58 -42.00 -46.86
C ALA A 34 -9.80 -41.47 -46.08
N GLY A 35 -10.85 -41.13 -46.79
CA GLY A 35 -12.20 -41.67 -46.61
C GLY A 35 -13.11 -41.04 -45.55
N ILE A 36 -14.02 -40.16 -46.00
CA ILE A 36 -15.21 -39.64 -45.31
C ILE A 36 -16.33 -40.70 -45.34
N PRO A 37 -17.28 -40.69 -44.36
CA PRO A 37 -18.59 -40.19 -44.74
C PRO A 37 -19.20 -39.18 -43.76
N LEU A 38 -19.79 -38.13 -44.35
CA LEU A 38 -20.76 -37.21 -43.79
C LEU A 38 -22.05 -37.95 -43.38
N LEU A 39 -22.46 -37.78 -42.16
CA LEU A 39 -23.85 -37.95 -41.74
C LEU A 39 -24.28 -36.73 -40.94
N SER A 40 -25.11 -35.94 -41.61
CA SER A 40 -25.87 -34.85 -41.00
C SER A 40 -26.89 -35.40 -40.02
N ALA A 41 -26.90 -34.89 -38.81
CA ALA A 41 -28.04 -34.93 -37.92
C ALA A 41 -28.19 -33.56 -37.26
N CYS A 42 -29.16 -32.78 -37.76
CA CYS A 42 -29.70 -31.63 -37.04
C CYS A 42 -30.47 -32.14 -35.84
N THR A 43 -29.98 -31.85 -34.65
CA THR A 43 -30.79 -31.76 -33.44
C THR A 43 -30.36 -30.49 -32.70
N GLY A 44 -31.34 -29.62 -32.45
CA GLY A 44 -31.17 -28.40 -31.69
C GLY A 44 -30.63 -28.72 -30.30
N GLY A 45 -29.37 -28.40 -30.09
CA GLY A 45 -28.70 -28.43 -28.81
C GLY A 45 -28.33 -27.00 -28.42
N SER A 46 -28.83 -26.59 -27.29
CA SER A 46 -28.44 -25.36 -26.59
C SER A 46 -26.94 -25.17 -26.73
N ALA A 47 -26.51 -23.96 -27.09
CA ALA A 47 -25.10 -23.56 -27.07
C ALA A 47 -24.49 -23.97 -25.73
N PRO A 48 -23.30 -24.62 -25.72
CA PRO A 48 -22.65 -24.90 -24.47
C PRO A 48 -22.39 -23.54 -23.79
N ALA A 49 -22.88 -23.40 -22.55
CA ALA A 49 -22.49 -22.32 -21.68
C ALA A 49 -20.96 -22.22 -21.76
N SER A 50 -20.43 -21.05 -22.03
CA SER A 50 -19.00 -20.79 -22.04
C SER A 50 -18.42 -21.40 -20.76
N SER A 51 -17.57 -22.41 -20.90
CA SER A 51 -16.80 -22.94 -19.76
C SER A 51 -16.01 -21.75 -19.21
N GLY A 52 -16.50 -21.17 -18.11
CA GLY A 52 -15.85 -20.06 -17.42
C GLY A 52 -14.39 -20.44 -17.16
N ALA A 53 -13.48 -19.51 -17.29
CA ALA A 53 -12.09 -19.73 -16.96
C ALA A 53 -11.98 -20.37 -15.57
N THR A 54 -11.32 -21.52 -15.48
CA THR A 54 -11.15 -22.27 -14.23
C THR A 54 -9.95 -21.80 -13.43
N THR A 55 -9.23 -20.79 -13.89
CA THR A 55 -8.03 -20.24 -13.30
C THR A 55 -7.97 -18.73 -13.48
N ALA A 56 -7.33 -18.04 -12.53
CA ALA A 56 -6.98 -16.62 -12.64
C ALA A 56 -5.60 -16.35 -12.06
N THR A 57 -5.01 -15.21 -12.44
CA THR A 57 -3.75 -14.71 -11.88
C THR A 57 -4.01 -13.57 -10.91
N PHE A 58 -3.19 -13.50 -9.86
CA PHE A 58 -3.26 -12.49 -8.81
C PHE A 58 -1.89 -11.87 -8.57
N GLY A 59 -1.73 -10.60 -8.92
CA GLY A 59 -0.53 -9.80 -8.64
C GLY A 59 -0.57 -9.23 -7.23
N SER A 60 0.46 -9.44 -6.44
CA SER A 60 0.51 -8.95 -5.07
C SER A 60 1.76 -8.12 -4.79
N GLY A 61 1.57 -6.90 -4.32
CA GLY A 61 2.60 -6.07 -3.71
C GLY A 61 2.85 -6.37 -2.23
N SER A 62 2.12 -7.31 -1.64
CA SER A 62 2.28 -7.74 -0.25
C SER A 62 3.42 -8.76 -0.14
N SER A 63 4.66 -8.25 -0.08
CA SER A 63 5.88 -9.05 -0.19
C SER A 63 6.46 -9.48 1.16
N ASP A 64 6.11 -8.80 2.27
CA ASP A 64 6.54 -9.20 3.61
C ASP A 64 5.88 -10.53 4.01
N GLU A 65 6.54 -11.28 4.88
CA GLU A 65 6.19 -12.66 5.19
C GLU A 65 4.72 -12.83 5.63
N VAL A 66 4.25 -12.01 6.57
CA VAL A 66 2.91 -12.12 7.14
C VAL A 66 1.81 -11.83 6.11
N PRO A 67 1.78 -10.67 5.42
CA PRO A 67 0.74 -10.40 4.43
C PRO A 67 0.81 -11.31 3.20
N LYS A 68 2.01 -11.77 2.80
CA LYS A 68 2.18 -12.79 1.76
C LYS A 68 1.52 -14.11 2.17
N ALA A 69 1.73 -14.56 3.42
CA ALA A 69 1.09 -15.76 3.95
C ALA A 69 -0.44 -15.59 4.07
N ALA A 70 -0.91 -14.41 4.44
CA ALA A 70 -2.34 -14.11 4.55
C ALA A 70 -3.05 -14.21 3.19
N TYR A 71 -2.50 -13.59 2.13
CA TYR A 71 -3.07 -13.74 0.78
C TYR A 71 -2.98 -15.18 0.27
N LYS A 72 -1.91 -15.90 0.60
CA LYS A 72 -1.85 -17.34 0.29
C LYS A 72 -3.00 -18.11 0.95
N ALA A 73 -3.28 -17.87 2.21
CA ALA A 73 -4.39 -18.50 2.92
C ALA A 73 -5.75 -18.19 2.25
N VAL A 74 -5.95 -16.94 1.80
CA VAL A 74 -7.17 -16.52 1.09
C VAL A 74 -7.31 -17.23 -0.25
N THR A 75 -6.23 -17.32 -1.04
CA THR A 75 -6.26 -18.04 -2.35
C THR A 75 -6.48 -19.54 -2.17
N ASP A 76 -5.84 -20.16 -1.18
CA ASP A 76 -6.04 -21.59 -0.86
C ASP A 76 -7.49 -21.87 -0.40
N ALA A 77 -8.06 -21.01 0.44
CA ALA A 77 -9.45 -21.13 0.91
C ALA A 77 -10.45 -20.96 -0.25
N PHE A 78 -10.23 -19.98 -1.12
CA PHE A 78 -11.02 -19.78 -2.32
C PHE A 78 -10.97 -21.01 -3.23
N GLN A 79 -9.77 -21.53 -3.52
CA GLN A 79 -9.60 -22.74 -4.33
C GLN A 79 -10.32 -23.94 -3.74
N LYS A 80 -10.21 -24.14 -2.41
CA LYS A 80 -10.90 -25.21 -1.72
C LYS A 80 -12.43 -25.11 -1.84
N LYS A 81 -12.97 -23.89 -1.81
CA LYS A 81 -14.42 -23.61 -1.86
C LYS A 81 -14.98 -23.70 -3.27
N SER A 82 -14.27 -23.15 -4.26
CA SER A 82 -14.76 -22.98 -5.63
C SER A 82 -14.24 -24.01 -6.63
N GLY A 83 -13.15 -24.71 -6.31
CA GLY A 83 -12.39 -25.52 -7.26
C GLY A 83 -11.51 -24.72 -8.23
N THR A 84 -11.54 -23.38 -8.14
CA THR A 84 -10.83 -22.47 -9.04
C THR A 84 -9.44 -22.16 -8.51
N ALA A 85 -8.39 -22.40 -9.30
CA ALA A 85 -7.02 -22.11 -8.91
C ALA A 85 -6.67 -20.64 -9.17
N ILE A 86 -6.00 -20.02 -8.19
CA ILE A 86 -5.42 -18.66 -8.29
C ILE A 86 -3.89 -18.76 -8.26
N THR A 87 -3.25 -18.33 -9.34
CA THR A 87 -1.79 -18.24 -9.41
C THR A 87 -1.35 -16.86 -8.89
N THR A 88 -0.65 -16.83 -7.77
CA THR A 88 -0.20 -15.58 -7.15
C THR A 88 1.21 -15.22 -7.62
N ASN A 89 1.39 -13.99 -8.12
CA ASN A 89 2.66 -13.39 -8.49
C ASN A 89 3.00 -12.28 -7.50
N VAL A 90 4.02 -12.49 -6.67
CA VAL A 90 4.44 -11.52 -5.65
C VAL A 90 5.60 -10.67 -6.16
N VAL A 91 5.47 -9.36 -6.03
CA VAL A 91 6.52 -8.38 -6.35
C VAL A 91 6.82 -7.57 -5.08
N ALA A 92 8.08 -7.18 -4.88
CA ALA A 92 8.46 -6.34 -3.75
C ALA A 92 7.61 -5.06 -3.71
N HIS A 93 7.13 -4.67 -2.51
CA HIS A 93 6.14 -3.62 -2.32
C HIS A 93 6.49 -2.32 -3.06
N ASN A 94 7.70 -1.81 -2.83
CA ASN A 94 8.15 -0.56 -3.45
C ASN A 94 8.28 -0.67 -4.98
N ASP A 95 8.76 -1.82 -5.47
CA ASP A 95 8.85 -2.10 -6.91
C ASP A 95 7.47 -2.15 -7.56
N PHE A 96 6.49 -2.79 -6.91
CA PHE A 96 5.13 -2.88 -7.41
C PHE A 96 4.50 -1.49 -7.53
N GLN A 97 4.63 -0.66 -6.49
CA GLN A 97 4.13 0.72 -6.52
C GLN A 97 4.81 1.57 -7.59
N ASN A 98 6.14 1.53 -7.66
CA ASN A 98 6.91 2.35 -8.60
C ASN A 98 6.69 1.95 -10.06
N LYS A 99 6.42 0.68 -10.31
CA LYS A 99 6.27 0.11 -11.66
C LYS A 99 4.80 -0.09 -12.07
N ILE A 100 3.83 0.28 -11.26
CA ILE A 100 2.41 -0.01 -11.49
C ILE A 100 1.91 0.46 -12.85
N ASN A 101 2.33 1.63 -13.31
CA ASN A 101 1.93 2.15 -14.61
C ASN A 101 2.41 1.25 -15.76
N THR A 102 3.67 0.81 -15.72
CA THR A 102 4.26 -0.14 -16.70
C THR A 102 3.60 -1.51 -16.58
N TYR A 103 3.34 -1.98 -15.36
CA TYR A 103 2.66 -3.24 -15.09
C TYR A 103 1.26 -3.25 -15.72
N LEU A 104 0.45 -2.23 -15.49
CA LEU A 104 -0.92 -2.14 -16.01
C LEU A 104 -0.98 -1.99 -17.54
N GLN A 105 0.00 -1.34 -18.16
CA GLN A 105 0.10 -1.18 -19.62
C GLN A 105 0.69 -2.40 -20.33
N GLY A 106 1.39 -3.26 -19.61
CA GLY A 106 2.06 -4.44 -20.14
C GLY A 106 1.19 -5.69 -20.09
N SER A 107 1.60 -6.66 -19.29
CA SER A 107 0.89 -7.92 -19.09
C SER A 107 0.52 -8.09 -17.63
N PRO A 108 -0.45 -7.31 -17.12
CA PRO A 108 -0.86 -7.41 -15.72
C PRO A 108 -1.52 -8.75 -15.42
N ASP A 109 -1.52 -9.12 -14.14
CA ASP A 109 -2.36 -10.18 -13.64
C ASP A 109 -3.84 -9.83 -13.80
N ASP A 110 -4.72 -10.83 -13.70
CA ASP A 110 -6.17 -10.59 -13.83
C ASP A 110 -6.68 -9.69 -12.70
N SER A 111 -6.30 -10.01 -11.47
CA SER A 111 -6.56 -9.20 -10.28
C SER A 111 -5.24 -8.83 -9.58
N PHE A 112 -5.28 -7.78 -8.77
CA PHE A 112 -4.07 -7.36 -8.04
C PHE A 112 -4.41 -6.54 -6.79
N THR A 113 -3.47 -6.51 -5.81
CA THR A 113 -3.56 -5.65 -4.62
C THR A 113 -3.36 -4.20 -4.97
N TRP A 114 -4.22 -3.32 -4.45
CA TRP A 114 -4.06 -1.88 -4.60
C TRP A 114 -4.78 -1.10 -3.48
N PHE A 115 -4.83 0.20 -3.63
CA PHE A 115 -5.32 1.17 -2.65
C PHE A 115 -6.61 1.83 -3.11
N ALA A 116 -7.47 2.21 -2.18
CA ALA A 116 -8.56 3.15 -2.41
C ALA A 116 -8.04 4.57 -2.68
N GLY A 117 -8.94 5.49 -2.95
CA GLY A 117 -8.62 6.91 -3.12
C GLY A 117 -8.31 7.32 -4.55
N TYR A 118 -7.73 8.53 -4.70
CA TYR A 118 -7.50 9.14 -5.99
C TYR A 118 -6.56 8.31 -6.89
N ARG A 119 -5.60 7.62 -6.32
CA ARG A 119 -4.66 6.79 -7.08
C ARG A 119 -5.35 5.62 -7.82
N MET A 120 -6.41 5.04 -7.24
CA MET A 120 -7.28 4.09 -7.97
C MET A 120 -8.05 4.81 -9.08
N GLN A 121 -8.68 5.95 -8.77
CA GLN A 121 -9.46 6.74 -9.73
C GLN A 121 -8.61 7.17 -10.94
N TYR A 122 -7.35 7.53 -10.70
CA TYR A 122 -6.40 7.89 -11.74
C TYR A 122 -6.17 6.78 -12.77
N TYR A 123 -5.97 5.53 -12.32
CA TYR A 123 -5.80 4.39 -13.23
C TYR A 123 -7.12 3.94 -13.87
N ALA A 124 -8.25 4.06 -13.18
CA ALA A 124 -9.58 3.84 -13.73
C ALA A 124 -9.86 4.84 -14.87
N GLY A 125 -9.62 6.13 -14.65
CA GLY A 125 -9.77 7.19 -15.66
C GLY A 125 -8.90 7.00 -16.90
N LYS A 126 -7.75 6.34 -16.76
CA LYS A 126 -6.88 5.94 -17.89
C LYS A 126 -7.35 4.67 -18.61
N GLY A 127 -8.46 4.06 -18.18
CA GLY A 127 -8.97 2.83 -18.77
C GLY A 127 -8.05 1.62 -18.58
N LEU A 128 -7.22 1.60 -17.53
CA LEU A 128 -6.30 0.51 -17.20
C LEU A 128 -6.92 -0.51 -16.23
N LEU A 129 -8.07 -0.17 -15.63
CA LEU A 129 -8.83 -1.03 -14.72
C LEU A 129 -10.15 -1.46 -15.38
N ALA A 130 -10.67 -2.59 -14.94
CA ALA A 130 -12.01 -3.04 -15.30
C ALA A 130 -12.99 -2.70 -14.17
N PRO A 131 -14.20 -2.19 -14.48
CA PRO A 131 -15.24 -1.98 -13.50
C PRO A 131 -15.76 -3.32 -12.94
N ILE A 132 -16.19 -3.31 -11.69
CA ILE A 132 -16.63 -4.49 -10.93
C ILE A 132 -18.01 -4.28 -10.28
N ASP A 133 -18.89 -3.54 -10.94
CA ASP A 133 -20.24 -3.27 -10.46
C ASP A 133 -21.02 -4.57 -10.19
N ASP A 134 -20.87 -5.57 -11.05
CA ASP A 134 -21.45 -6.91 -10.91
C ASP A 134 -20.93 -7.67 -9.66
N VAL A 135 -19.69 -7.43 -9.26
CA VAL A 135 -19.14 -7.98 -8.01
C VAL A 135 -19.75 -7.23 -6.82
N TRP A 136 -19.89 -5.90 -6.91
CA TRP A 136 -20.52 -5.10 -5.88
C TRP A 136 -22.01 -5.40 -5.68
N GLU A 137 -22.73 -5.78 -6.72
CA GLU A 137 -24.10 -6.28 -6.60
C GLU A 137 -24.19 -7.49 -5.65
N LYS A 138 -23.17 -8.36 -5.64
CA LYS A 138 -23.11 -9.56 -4.80
C LYS A 138 -22.69 -9.26 -3.35
N VAL A 139 -21.72 -8.36 -3.16
CA VAL A 139 -21.06 -8.16 -1.84
C VAL A 139 -21.21 -6.76 -1.25
N GLY A 140 -21.78 -5.82 -1.99
CA GLY A 140 -21.87 -4.41 -1.58
C GLY A 140 -22.68 -4.17 -0.29
N GLY A 141 -23.56 -5.10 0.10
CA GLY A 141 -24.25 -5.07 1.40
C GLY A 141 -23.30 -5.20 2.60
N ASN A 142 -22.11 -5.78 2.40
CA ASN A 142 -21.10 -5.96 3.44
C ASN A 142 -20.34 -4.67 3.77
N TYR A 143 -20.54 -3.57 3.02
CA TYR A 143 -19.74 -2.36 3.15
C TYR A 143 -20.57 -1.16 3.58
N SER A 144 -19.92 -0.20 4.22
CA SER A 144 -20.50 1.10 4.52
C SER A 144 -20.51 2.01 3.29
N ASP A 145 -21.32 3.08 3.32
CA ASP A 145 -21.37 4.05 2.23
C ASP A 145 -20.03 4.78 2.03
N ALA A 146 -19.26 4.97 3.10
CA ALA A 146 -17.92 5.54 3.04
C ALA A 146 -16.96 4.62 2.24
N LEU A 147 -17.00 3.31 2.48
CA LEU A 147 -16.21 2.34 1.74
C LEU A 147 -16.65 2.21 0.27
N LYS A 148 -17.96 2.26 0.01
CA LYS A 148 -18.50 2.34 -1.37
C LYS A 148 -17.96 3.55 -2.09
N LYS A 149 -18.03 4.74 -1.46
CA LYS A 149 -17.49 5.98 -2.02
C LYS A 149 -15.99 5.89 -2.30
N ALA A 150 -15.20 5.35 -1.38
CA ALA A 150 -13.75 5.16 -1.54
C ALA A 150 -13.38 4.16 -2.66
N SER A 151 -14.32 3.28 -3.04
CA SER A 151 -14.15 2.26 -4.08
C SER A 151 -14.69 2.68 -5.45
N THR A 152 -15.28 3.90 -5.53
CA THR A 152 -15.94 4.42 -6.74
C THR A 152 -14.98 5.27 -7.56
N GLY A 153 -14.95 5.03 -8.87
CA GLY A 153 -14.22 5.84 -9.84
C GLY A 153 -14.90 7.19 -10.10
N ALA A 154 -14.20 8.10 -10.77
CA ALA A 154 -14.76 9.39 -11.18
C ALA A 154 -15.95 9.26 -12.16
N ASP A 155 -16.04 8.13 -12.87
CA ASP A 155 -17.13 7.78 -13.77
C ASP A 155 -18.35 7.15 -13.07
N GLY A 156 -18.31 7.07 -11.74
CA GLY A 156 -19.39 6.51 -10.92
C GLY A 156 -19.42 4.99 -10.84
N LYS A 157 -18.48 4.27 -11.48
CA LYS A 157 -18.39 2.82 -11.44
C LYS A 157 -17.52 2.33 -10.29
N MET A 158 -17.75 1.08 -9.88
CA MET A 158 -17.00 0.44 -8.83
C MET A 158 -15.71 -0.20 -9.36
N TYR A 159 -14.61 -0.04 -8.63
CA TYR A 159 -13.29 -0.56 -9.06
C TYR A 159 -12.56 -1.36 -7.99
N LEU A 160 -12.74 -1.07 -6.71
CA LEU A 160 -12.03 -1.72 -5.61
C LEU A 160 -12.96 -2.59 -4.77
N ILE A 161 -12.52 -3.78 -4.39
CA ILE A 161 -13.08 -4.52 -3.25
C ILE A 161 -12.19 -4.23 -2.04
N PRO A 162 -12.67 -3.47 -1.03
CA PRO A 162 -11.91 -3.23 0.19
C PRO A 162 -11.67 -4.53 0.95
N ASN A 163 -10.45 -4.74 1.44
CA ASN A 163 -10.10 -5.90 2.24
C ASN A 163 -9.87 -5.52 3.72
N TYR A 164 -9.07 -4.49 3.97
CA TYR A 164 -8.77 -4.04 5.33
C TYR A 164 -8.42 -2.56 5.39
N ASN A 165 -8.52 -2.00 6.63
CA ASN A 165 -7.94 -0.72 7.02
C ASN A 165 -6.76 -0.94 7.96
N TYR A 166 -5.84 0.04 8.02
CA TYR A 166 -4.75 0.07 8.99
C TYR A 166 -4.52 1.49 9.50
N PRO A 167 -5.04 1.81 10.69
CA PRO A 167 -4.89 3.14 11.23
C PRO A 167 -3.43 3.43 11.58
N TRP A 168 -3.02 4.66 11.33
CA TRP A 168 -1.74 5.21 11.72
C TRP A 168 -1.85 5.87 13.11
N GLY A 169 -0.74 5.89 13.83
CA GLY A 169 -0.58 6.53 15.12
C GLY A 169 0.72 6.14 15.78
N PHE A 170 0.86 6.48 17.05
CA PHE A 170 2.05 6.12 17.80
C PHE A 170 1.92 4.74 18.44
N PHE A 171 2.83 3.84 18.06
CA PHE A 171 2.95 2.53 18.68
C PHE A 171 4.10 2.53 19.68
N TYR A 172 3.95 1.77 20.77
CA TYR A 172 4.92 1.71 21.86
C TYR A 172 4.90 0.37 22.59
N ARG A 173 5.97 0.09 23.34
CA ARG A 173 6.08 -1.10 24.21
C ARG A 173 5.54 -0.78 25.60
N LYS A 174 4.41 -1.39 26.00
CA LYS A 174 3.77 -1.20 27.32
C LYS A 174 4.73 -1.41 28.48
N SER A 175 5.51 -2.49 28.42
CA SER A 175 6.45 -2.84 29.48
C SER A 175 7.57 -1.80 29.65
N LEU A 176 8.06 -1.22 28.56
CA LEU A 176 9.05 -0.12 28.61
C LEU A 176 8.43 1.12 29.25
N TRP A 177 7.23 1.49 28.81
CA TRP A 177 6.55 2.69 29.29
C TRP A 177 6.22 2.58 30.78
N ALA A 178 5.71 1.41 31.22
CA ALA A 178 5.45 1.16 32.65
C ALA A 178 6.73 1.22 33.49
N ALA A 179 7.83 0.62 33.02
CA ALA A 179 9.11 0.63 33.73
C ALA A 179 9.71 2.05 33.87
N LYS A 180 9.45 2.94 32.89
CA LYS A 180 9.96 4.32 32.87
C LYS A 180 8.96 5.35 33.40
N GLY A 181 7.74 4.96 33.71
CA GLY A 181 6.68 5.84 34.16
C GLY A 181 6.27 6.85 33.08
N TYR A 182 6.24 6.44 31.83
CA TYR A 182 5.73 7.27 30.72
C TYR A 182 4.21 7.22 30.68
N THR A 183 3.60 8.33 30.29
CA THR A 183 2.15 8.48 30.12
C THR A 183 1.83 8.90 28.70
N VAL A 184 0.67 8.45 28.19
CA VAL A 184 0.21 8.81 26.83
C VAL A 184 -0.04 10.31 26.75
N PRO A 185 0.64 11.04 25.84
CA PRO A 185 0.40 12.46 25.65
C PRO A 185 -0.93 12.70 24.91
N THR A 186 -1.65 13.72 25.31
CA THR A 186 -2.91 14.15 24.70
C THR A 186 -2.75 15.39 23.84
N THR A 187 -1.71 16.18 24.10
CA THR A 187 -1.35 17.41 23.37
C THR A 187 0.05 17.31 22.76
N PHE A 188 0.32 18.15 21.76
CA PHE A 188 1.63 18.23 21.13
C PHE A 188 2.74 18.66 22.09
N ASP A 189 2.44 19.54 23.05
CA ASP A 189 3.43 19.97 24.05
C ASP A 189 3.76 18.85 25.05
N GLU A 190 2.78 18.02 25.42
CA GLU A 190 3.01 16.82 26.21
C GLU A 190 3.85 15.79 25.42
N LEU A 191 3.62 15.65 24.11
CA LEU A 191 4.44 14.79 23.24
C LEU A 191 5.90 15.22 23.22
N LYS A 192 6.17 16.54 23.06
CA LYS A 192 7.55 17.07 23.10
C LYS A 192 8.20 16.87 24.46
N THR A 193 7.44 17.10 25.54
CA THR A 193 7.92 16.89 26.91
C THR A 193 8.29 15.43 27.16
N LEU A 194 7.43 14.51 26.73
CA LEU A 194 7.68 13.06 26.80
C LEU A 194 8.91 12.67 25.96
N ALA A 195 9.01 13.17 24.74
CA ALA A 195 10.15 12.91 23.86
C ALA A 195 11.47 13.41 24.46
N ALA A 196 11.48 14.59 25.11
CA ALA A 196 12.64 15.09 25.81
C ALA A 196 13.04 14.18 26.99
N LYS A 197 12.06 13.68 27.76
CA LYS A 197 12.32 12.71 28.84
C LYS A 197 12.90 11.40 28.29
N MET A 198 12.33 10.85 27.22
CA MET A 198 12.84 9.64 26.57
C MET A 198 14.28 9.80 26.08
N LYS A 199 14.60 10.98 25.52
CA LYS A 199 15.97 11.31 25.09
C LYS A 199 16.95 11.35 26.27
N ALA A 200 16.53 11.95 27.38
CA ALA A 200 17.32 11.96 28.62
C ALA A 200 17.51 10.56 29.21
N ASP A 201 16.55 9.67 29.02
CA ASP A 201 16.62 8.25 29.43
C ASP A 201 17.45 7.38 28.46
N GLY A 202 18.06 7.98 27.41
CA GLY A 202 18.95 7.30 26.47
C GLY A 202 18.26 6.56 25.33
N LEU A 203 16.97 6.83 25.10
CA LEU A 203 16.21 6.24 24.00
C LEU A 203 16.23 7.12 22.74
N ILE A 204 15.95 6.55 21.58
CA ILE A 204 15.43 7.28 20.43
C ILE A 204 13.97 7.60 20.76
N PRO A 205 13.58 8.87 21.02
CA PRO A 205 12.22 9.15 21.50
C PRO A 205 11.14 8.74 20.51
N ILE A 206 11.27 9.16 19.26
CA ILE A 206 10.37 8.87 18.15
C ILE A 206 11.17 8.11 17.09
N GLU A 207 10.89 6.84 16.96
CA GLU A 207 11.44 6.06 15.85
C GLU A 207 10.94 6.61 14.52
N PHE A 208 11.82 6.62 13.54
CA PHE A 208 11.50 7.14 12.22
C PHE A 208 12.41 6.53 11.16
N ALA A 209 11.84 6.19 10.00
CA ALA A 209 12.59 5.65 8.87
C ALA A 209 11.99 6.17 7.58
N ASP A 210 12.84 6.59 6.63
CA ASP A 210 12.38 7.14 5.35
C ASP A 210 13.31 6.81 4.18
N LYS A 211 14.02 5.69 4.25
CA LYS A 211 14.83 5.18 3.12
C LYS A 211 13.98 5.00 1.86
N ASP A 212 12.75 4.57 2.04
CA ASP A 212 11.80 4.29 0.95
C ASP A 212 11.02 5.54 0.50
N GLY A 213 11.13 6.65 1.22
CA GLY A 213 10.55 7.97 0.90
C GLY A 213 9.08 8.13 1.27
N TRP A 214 8.30 7.05 1.32
CA TRP A 214 6.88 7.16 1.64
C TRP A 214 6.57 7.36 3.14
N PRO A 215 7.33 6.83 4.13
CA PRO A 215 6.92 6.97 5.54
C PRO A 215 6.84 8.42 6.03
N ALA A 216 7.67 9.30 5.47
CA ALA A 216 7.64 10.72 5.80
C ALA A 216 6.30 11.40 5.45
N MET A 217 5.60 10.91 4.43
CA MET A 217 4.29 11.45 4.04
C MET A 217 3.27 11.30 5.17
N GLY A 218 3.24 10.16 5.89
CA GLY A 218 2.31 9.95 7.01
C GLY A 218 2.56 10.92 8.17
N THR A 219 3.81 11.32 8.42
CA THR A 219 4.09 12.38 9.40
C THR A 219 3.58 13.73 8.91
N PHE A 220 3.79 14.06 7.63
CA PHE A 220 3.26 15.27 7.02
C PHE A 220 1.72 15.31 7.09
N ASP A 221 1.06 14.22 6.72
CA ASP A 221 -0.39 14.11 6.70
C ASP A 221 -0.99 14.35 8.08
N TYR A 222 -0.45 13.68 9.11
CA TYR A 222 -0.91 13.91 10.47
C TYR A 222 -0.71 15.33 10.94
N LEU A 223 0.47 15.91 10.73
CA LEU A 223 0.73 17.29 11.13
C LEU A 223 -0.19 18.27 10.40
N ASN A 224 -0.37 18.08 9.08
CA ASN A 224 -1.26 18.93 8.30
C ASN A 224 -2.73 18.79 8.75
N MET A 225 -3.22 17.57 8.91
CA MET A 225 -4.60 17.35 9.39
C MET A 225 -4.80 17.89 10.80
N ARG A 226 -3.83 17.69 11.72
CA ARG A 226 -3.93 18.14 13.11
C ARG A 226 -3.86 19.66 13.26
N LEU A 227 -3.16 20.37 12.36
CA LEU A 227 -3.06 21.83 12.36
C LEU A 227 -4.20 22.48 11.60
N ASN A 228 -4.51 21.98 10.41
CA ASN A 228 -5.31 22.69 9.42
C ASN A 228 -6.67 22.04 9.16
N GLY A 229 -6.92 20.86 9.72
CA GLY A 229 -8.13 20.08 9.51
C GLY A 229 -8.12 19.22 8.25
N TYR A 230 -9.02 18.23 8.22
CA TYR A 230 -9.13 17.24 7.16
C TYR A 230 -9.41 17.88 5.78
N GLN A 231 -10.37 18.81 5.72
CA GLN A 231 -10.77 19.40 4.44
C GLN A 231 -9.61 20.17 3.77
N PHE A 232 -8.86 20.95 4.59
CA PHE A 232 -7.68 21.65 4.05
C PHE A 232 -6.62 20.66 3.54
N HIS A 233 -6.38 19.56 4.25
CA HIS A 233 -5.45 18.52 3.83
C HIS A 233 -5.87 17.92 2.47
N MET A 234 -7.14 17.55 2.31
CA MET A 234 -7.66 17.01 1.05
C MET A 234 -7.65 18.03 -0.09
N ASP A 235 -7.87 19.30 0.21
CA ASP A 235 -7.81 20.37 -0.80
C ASP A 235 -6.37 20.67 -1.23
N LEU A 236 -5.42 20.58 -0.30
CA LEU A 236 -4.00 20.72 -0.60
C LEU A 236 -3.46 19.55 -1.45
N THR A 237 -3.80 18.31 -1.10
CA THR A 237 -3.40 17.12 -1.86
C THR A 237 -3.97 17.11 -3.28
N ALA A 238 -5.15 17.67 -3.48
CA ALA A 238 -5.80 17.84 -4.78
C ALA A 238 -5.43 19.15 -5.52
N HIS A 239 -4.49 19.92 -4.97
CA HIS A 239 -4.10 21.25 -5.48
C HIS A 239 -5.28 22.23 -5.68
N ARG A 240 -6.28 22.15 -4.79
CA ARG A 240 -7.33 23.18 -4.66
C ARG A 240 -6.92 24.29 -3.68
N GLU A 241 -5.94 24.00 -2.83
CA GLU A 241 -5.24 24.96 -1.97
C GLU A 241 -3.79 25.10 -2.43
N SER A 242 -3.21 26.28 -2.26
CA SER A 242 -1.81 26.55 -2.65
C SER A 242 -0.83 25.97 -1.64
N TRP A 243 0.28 25.43 -2.12
CA TRP A 243 1.41 25.02 -1.28
C TRP A 243 2.20 26.23 -0.76
N ASP A 244 2.21 27.37 -1.47
CA ASP A 244 2.88 28.60 -1.03
C ASP A 244 1.95 29.43 -0.12
N GLN A 245 1.73 28.92 1.10
CA GLN A 245 0.96 29.63 2.12
C GLN A 245 1.40 29.28 3.53
N LYS A 246 1.06 30.19 4.49
CA LYS A 246 1.47 30.06 5.89
C LYS A 246 1.04 28.74 6.52
N LYS A 247 -0.17 28.24 6.25
CA LYS A 247 -0.64 26.98 6.79
C LYS A 247 0.31 25.80 6.46
N VAL A 248 0.87 25.78 5.25
CA VAL A 248 1.83 24.75 4.83
C VAL A 248 3.18 24.95 5.53
N SER A 249 3.67 26.19 5.59
CA SER A 249 4.90 26.48 6.32
C SER A 249 4.80 26.07 7.80
N ASP A 250 3.66 26.34 8.44
CA ASP A 250 3.42 25.99 9.86
C ASP A 250 3.49 24.45 10.09
N VAL A 251 3.12 23.63 9.10
CA VAL A 251 3.30 22.16 9.19
C VAL A 251 4.77 21.80 9.31
N PHE A 252 5.61 22.37 8.45
CA PHE A 252 7.04 22.11 8.47
C PHE A 252 7.72 22.69 9.70
N ASP A 253 7.32 23.87 10.16
CA ASP A 253 7.83 24.48 11.40
C ASP A 253 7.49 23.60 12.63
N THR A 254 6.27 23.06 12.66
CA THR A 254 5.83 22.13 13.70
C THR A 254 6.62 20.82 13.64
N TRP A 255 6.85 20.28 12.45
CA TRP A 255 7.67 19.08 12.30
C TRP A 255 9.12 19.32 12.69
N LYS A 256 9.67 20.49 12.35
CA LYS A 256 11.03 20.88 12.73
C LYS A 256 11.26 20.78 14.24
N ALA A 257 10.23 21.06 15.06
CA ALA A 257 10.30 20.88 16.51
C ALA A 257 10.42 19.42 16.95
N LEU A 258 10.03 18.44 16.10
CA LEU A 258 10.16 17.01 16.38
C LEU A 258 11.46 16.40 15.85
N LEU A 259 12.11 16.99 14.83
CA LEU A 259 13.33 16.43 14.22
C LEU A 259 14.43 16.08 15.26
N PRO A 260 14.69 16.87 16.32
CA PRO A 260 15.67 16.53 17.34
C PRO A 260 15.35 15.28 18.16
N PHE A 261 14.12 14.80 18.10
CA PHE A 261 13.61 13.62 18.82
C PHE A 261 13.43 12.42 17.91
N GLN A 262 13.53 12.58 16.60
CA GLN A 262 13.47 11.51 15.62
C GLN A 262 14.81 10.79 15.46
N ASN A 263 14.77 9.58 14.89
CA ASN A 263 15.97 8.81 14.60
C ASN A 263 16.88 9.58 13.63
N PRO A 264 18.13 9.89 14.03
CA PRO A 264 19.03 10.67 13.19
C PRO A 264 19.48 9.96 11.91
N ASN A 265 19.30 8.64 11.83
CA ASN A 265 19.61 7.83 10.63
C ASN A 265 18.37 7.48 9.79
N ALA A 266 17.29 8.24 9.93
CA ALA A 266 16.01 7.94 9.30
C ALA A 266 16.10 7.69 7.78
N LEU A 267 16.88 8.50 7.06
CA LEU A 267 17.04 8.36 5.59
C LEU A 267 17.82 7.10 5.15
N GLY A 268 18.50 6.43 6.08
CA GLY A 268 19.24 5.20 5.82
C GLY A 268 18.52 3.92 6.25
N MET A 269 17.40 4.05 6.98
CA MET A 269 16.69 2.91 7.57
C MET A 269 15.38 2.62 6.84
N THR A 270 15.05 1.33 6.72
CA THR A 270 13.72 0.88 6.32
C THR A 270 12.76 0.92 7.50
N TRP A 271 11.46 0.97 7.24
CA TRP A 271 10.47 0.93 8.31
C TRP A 271 10.53 -0.38 9.12
N GLN A 272 10.95 -1.50 8.49
CA GLN A 272 11.16 -2.78 9.16
C GLN A 272 12.32 -2.70 10.18
N ASP A 273 13.43 -2.05 9.81
CA ASP A 273 14.56 -1.84 10.72
C ASP A 273 14.13 -1.03 11.95
N SER A 274 13.33 0.01 11.73
CA SER A 274 12.78 0.86 12.78
C SER A 274 11.74 0.14 13.64
N ALA A 275 10.90 -0.71 13.06
CA ALA A 275 10.00 -1.58 13.82
C ALA A 275 10.79 -2.52 14.76
N LYS A 276 11.94 -3.04 14.30
CA LYS A 276 12.83 -3.85 15.14
C LYS A 276 13.45 -3.03 16.28
N SER A 277 13.83 -1.78 16.05
CA SER A 277 14.34 -0.87 17.10
C SER A 277 13.30 -0.71 18.23
N LEU A 278 12.01 -0.56 17.88
CA LEU A 278 10.92 -0.52 18.86
C LEU A 278 10.77 -1.84 19.62
N ALA A 279 10.82 -2.98 18.91
CA ALA A 279 10.78 -4.30 19.52
C ALA A 279 11.90 -4.52 20.55
N ASP A 280 13.11 -4.06 20.22
CA ASP A 280 14.31 -4.15 21.05
C ASP A 280 14.32 -3.12 22.21
N LYS A 281 13.28 -2.28 22.35
CA LYS A 281 13.18 -1.21 23.36
C LYS A 281 14.30 -0.14 23.25
N LYS A 282 14.85 0.07 22.05
CA LYS A 282 15.84 1.09 21.76
C LYS A 282 15.18 2.44 21.47
N SER A 283 13.91 2.40 21.06
CA SER A 283 13.09 3.58 20.82
C SER A 283 11.87 3.61 21.73
N GLY A 284 11.38 4.83 22.02
CA GLY A 284 10.26 5.07 22.92
C GLY A 284 8.91 4.83 22.29
N MET A 285 8.74 5.29 21.04
CA MET A 285 7.51 5.16 20.26
C MET A 285 7.82 5.26 18.75
N TYR A 286 6.86 4.83 17.90
CA TYR A 286 6.98 4.90 16.45
C TYR A 286 5.66 5.32 15.82
N LEU A 287 5.67 6.40 15.04
CA LEU A 287 4.53 6.87 14.25
C LEU A 287 4.51 6.10 12.93
N LEU A 288 3.59 5.14 12.78
CA LEU A 288 3.44 4.32 11.58
C LEU A 288 2.01 3.74 11.52
N GLY A 289 1.70 3.01 10.46
CA GLY A 289 0.47 2.23 10.34
C GLY A 289 0.53 0.95 11.17
N SER A 290 -0.64 0.37 11.52
CA SER A 290 -0.73 -0.84 12.34
C SER A 290 0.00 -2.05 11.78
N PHE A 291 0.30 -2.06 10.48
CA PHE A 291 1.10 -3.09 9.81
C PHE A 291 2.52 -3.25 10.39
N LEU A 292 3.02 -2.29 11.19
CA LEU A 292 4.30 -2.46 11.88
C LEU A 292 4.33 -3.74 12.72
N THR A 293 3.18 -4.18 13.25
CA THR A 293 3.09 -5.38 14.08
C THR A 293 3.31 -6.69 13.31
N GLN A 294 3.26 -6.66 11.97
CA GLN A 294 3.65 -7.80 11.11
C GLN A 294 5.12 -8.21 11.30
N GLN A 295 5.95 -7.28 11.78
CA GLN A 295 7.37 -7.54 12.05
C GLN A 295 7.61 -8.29 13.37
N TYR A 296 6.57 -8.49 14.21
CA TYR A 296 6.70 -9.08 15.54
C TYR A 296 6.19 -10.52 15.57
N THR A 297 7.04 -11.47 15.15
CA THR A 297 6.74 -12.91 15.17
C THR A 297 6.77 -13.49 16.59
N ASP A 298 7.51 -12.88 17.52
CA ASP A 298 7.45 -13.19 18.95
C ASP A 298 6.13 -12.69 19.55
N LYS A 299 5.30 -13.63 20.00
CA LYS A 299 3.99 -13.35 20.60
C LYS A 299 4.07 -12.46 21.86
N ALA A 300 5.16 -12.56 22.64
CA ALA A 300 5.34 -11.72 23.83
C ALA A 300 5.64 -10.26 23.41
N VAL A 301 6.41 -10.06 22.35
CA VAL A 301 6.65 -8.74 21.77
C VAL A 301 5.34 -8.17 21.20
N ALA A 302 4.63 -8.94 20.37
CA ALA A 302 3.37 -8.51 19.78
C ALA A 302 2.31 -8.15 20.85
N ALA A 303 2.19 -8.96 21.91
CA ALA A 303 1.27 -8.70 23.03
C ALA A 303 1.65 -7.46 23.87
N ASP A 304 2.92 -7.05 23.84
CA ASP A 304 3.42 -5.87 24.59
C ASP A 304 3.26 -4.55 23.80
N ILE A 305 2.88 -4.60 22.55
CA ILE A 305 2.60 -3.38 21.74
C ILE A 305 1.26 -2.79 22.18
N ASP A 306 1.24 -1.46 22.24
CA ASP A 306 0.03 -0.67 22.40
C ASP A 306 0.09 0.56 21.47
N PHE A 307 -1.01 1.30 21.40
CA PHE A 307 -1.25 2.34 20.44
C PHE A 307 -1.92 3.55 21.09
N PHE A 308 -1.60 4.75 20.60
CA PHE A 308 -2.38 5.96 20.83
C PHE A 308 -2.43 6.82 19.56
N PRO A 309 -3.53 7.54 19.30
CA PRO A 309 -3.65 8.40 18.13
C PRO A 309 -2.68 9.58 18.25
N PHE A 310 -2.36 10.21 17.12
CA PHE A 310 -1.52 11.42 17.11
C PHE A 310 -2.18 12.49 18.01
N PRO A 311 -1.41 13.10 18.96
CA PRO A 311 -1.92 14.09 19.88
C PRO A 311 -2.56 15.29 19.20
N GLU A 312 -3.39 16.00 19.95
CA GLU A 312 -4.06 17.20 19.47
C GLU A 312 -3.07 18.37 19.27
N LEU A 313 -3.22 19.09 18.15
CA LEU A 313 -2.53 20.33 17.84
C LEU A 313 -3.51 21.51 17.77
N ALA A 314 -4.61 21.34 17.05
CA ALA A 314 -5.68 22.31 16.94
C ALA A 314 -7.06 21.63 16.97
N VAL A 315 -8.11 22.38 17.30
CA VAL A 315 -9.49 21.87 17.41
C VAL A 315 -9.97 21.31 16.07
N GLU A 316 -9.61 21.96 14.97
CA GLU A 316 -9.96 21.61 13.59
C GLU A 316 -9.46 20.24 13.19
N GLY A 317 -8.38 19.77 13.81
CA GLY A 317 -7.73 18.49 13.48
C GLY A 317 -8.24 17.29 14.29
N ARG A 318 -9.17 17.46 15.22
CA ARG A 318 -9.61 16.39 16.15
C ARG A 318 -10.31 15.22 15.47
N ASP A 319 -11.02 15.49 14.39
CA ASP A 319 -12.01 14.59 13.81
C ASP A 319 -11.48 13.70 12.68
N ALA A 320 -10.16 13.77 12.38
CA ALA A 320 -9.54 13.03 11.30
C ALA A 320 -8.53 12.00 11.79
N VAL A 321 -8.53 10.84 11.14
CA VAL A 321 -7.47 9.83 11.26
C VAL A 321 -6.97 9.44 9.89
N GLU A 322 -5.75 9.00 9.85
CA GLU A 322 -5.19 8.33 8.69
C GLU A 322 -5.38 6.83 8.88
N ALA A 323 -6.25 6.26 8.06
CA ALA A 323 -6.57 4.83 8.10
C ALA A 323 -6.81 4.32 6.67
N PRO A 324 -5.73 4.15 5.92
CA PRO A 324 -5.80 3.73 4.53
C PRO A 324 -6.56 2.43 4.34
N ILE A 325 -7.20 2.31 3.16
CA ILE A 325 -7.96 1.14 2.73
C ILE A 325 -7.19 0.45 1.63
N ASP A 326 -6.79 -0.78 1.87
CA ASP A 326 -6.22 -1.65 0.86
C ASP A 326 -7.25 -2.69 0.42
N GLY A 327 -7.15 -3.09 -0.84
CA GLY A 327 -8.08 -4.05 -1.42
C GLY A 327 -7.58 -4.61 -2.74
N LEU A 328 -8.50 -5.17 -3.51
CA LEU A 328 -8.23 -5.81 -4.78
C LEU A 328 -8.94 -5.09 -5.93
N LEU A 329 -8.23 -4.98 -7.05
CA LEU A 329 -8.73 -4.45 -8.31
C LEU A 329 -8.68 -5.53 -9.40
N LEU A 330 -9.46 -5.33 -10.47
CA LEU A 330 -9.25 -6.04 -11.74
C LEU A 330 -8.47 -5.16 -12.71
N SER A 331 -7.44 -5.72 -13.34
CA SER A 331 -6.83 -5.11 -14.50
C SER A 331 -7.83 -5.07 -15.67
N LYS A 332 -7.61 -4.19 -16.64
CA LYS A 332 -8.43 -4.17 -17.86
C LYS A 332 -8.50 -5.55 -18.53
N LYS A 333 -7.37 -6.27 -18.58
CA LYS A 333 -7.28 -7.64 -19.10
C LYS A 333 -8.12 -8.61 -18.28
N GLY A 334 -8.01 -8.57 -16.95
CA GLY A 334 -8.73 -9.47 -16.03
C GLY A 334 -10.24 -9.25 -16.01
N GLY A 335 -10.72 -8.12 -16.54
CA GLY A 335 -12.15 -7.78 -16.57
C GLY A 335 -13.04 -8.81 -17.27
N GLN A 336 -12.51 -9.65 -18.16
CA GLN A 336 -13.24 -10.72 -18.83
C GLN A 336 -13.06 -12.10 -18.16
N ASN A 337 -12.21 -12.19 -17.11
CA ASN A 337 -11.97 -13.45 -16.42
C ASN A 337 -12.97 -13.62 -15.27
N GLN A 338 -13.95 -14.52 -15.44
CA GLN A 338 -14.97 -14.79 -14.41
C GLN A 338 -14.35 -15.33 -13.12
N ALA A 339 -13.29 -16.15 -13.19
CA ALA A 339 -12.60 -16.67 -12.02
C ALA A 339 -11.97 -15.56 -11.16
N ALA A 340 -11.46 -14.49 -11.80
CA ALA A 340 -10.93 -13.32 -11.08
C ALA A 340 -12.06 -12.51 -10.42
N ARG A 341 -13.22 -12.34 -11.08
CA ARG A 341 -14.41 -11.70 -10.50
C ARG A 341 -14.95 -12.46 -9.30
N ASP A 342 -15.01 -13.78 -9.39
CA ASP A 342 -15.48 -14.63 -8.29
C ASP A 342 -14.48 -14.63 -7.12
N PHE A 343 -13.18 -14.52 -7.40
CA PHE A 343 -12.15 -14.33 -6.36
C PHE A 343 -12.33 -12.99 -5.65
N LEU A 344 -12.56 -11.89 -6.38
CA LEU A 344 -12.86 -10.59 -5.77
C LEU A 344 -14.14 -10.65 -4.92
N ALA A 345 -15.19 -11.32 -5.42
CA ALA A 345 -16.43 -11.51 -4.66
C ALA A 345 -16.18 -12.28 -3.35
N TYR A 346 -15.33 -13.31 -3.37
CA TYR A 346 -14.95 -14.05 -2.16
C TYR A 346 -14.21 -13.18 -1.16
N VAL A 347 -13.20 -12.39 -1.61
CA VAL A 347 -12.48 -11.44 -0.74
C VAL A 347 -13.43 -10.39 -0.15
N GLY A 348 -14.49 -10.02 -0.87
CA GLY A 348 -15.52 -9.08 -0.41
C GLY A 348 -16.50 -9.66 0.63
N THR A 349 -16.34 -10.91 1.04
CA THR A 349 -17.18 -11.53 2.09
C THR A 349 -16.50 -11.46 3.47
N PRO A 350 -17.29 -11.47 4.57
CA PRO A 350 -16.71 -11.65 5.92
C PRO A 350 -15.80 -12.87 6.01
N GLU A 351 -16.22 -14.02 5.47
CA GLU A 351 -15.43 -15.27 5.45
C GLU A 351 -14.03 -15.05 4.81
N GLY A 352 -13.97 -14.41 3.63
CA GLY A 352 -12.70 -14.16 2.94
C GLY A 352 -11.78 -13.25 3.74
N GLN A 353 -12.33 -12.22 4.38
CA GLN A 353 -11.57 -11.30 5.24
C GLN A 353 -11.16 -11.94 6.57
N ASP A 354 -11.98 -12.81 7.15
CA ASP A 354 -11.64 -13.56 8.36
C ASP A 354 -10.48 -14.54 8.11
N VAL A 355 -10.42 -15.15 6.92
CA VAL A 355 -9.26 -15.97 6.51
C VAL A 355 -8.00 -15.12 6.48
N TYR A 356 -8.04 -13.94 5.87
CA TYR A 356 -6.90 -13.01 5.87
C TYR A 356 -6.50 -12.63 7.30
N ALA A 357 -7.45 -12.16 8.10
CA ALA A 357 -7.22 -11.69 9.48
C ALA A 357 -6.74 -12.80 10.43
N SER A 358 -7.02 -14.07 10.12
CA SER A 358 -6.53 -15.22 10.91
C SER A 358 -5.01 -15.38 10.85
N VAL A 359 -4.39 -14.87 9.78
CA VAL A 359 -2.92 -14.90 9.56
C VAL A 359 -2.30 -13.53 9.85
N ASP A 360 -2.93 -12.46 9.35
CA ASP A 360 -2.49 -11.09 9.57
C ASP A 360 -3.50 -10.32 10.42
N SER A 361 -3.27 -10.30 11.71
CA SER A 361 -4.10 -9.59 12.68
C SER A 361 -3.71 -8.11 12.86
N SER A 362 -2.78 -7.59 12.09
CA SER A 362 -2.35 -6.18 12.18
C SER A 362 -3.39 -5.21 11.61
N ASN A 363 -4.26 -5.71 10.75
CA ASN A 363 -5.22 -4.94 9.99
C ASN A 363 -6.65 -5.18 10.47
N ILE A 364 -7.55 -4.23 10.19
CA ILE A 364 -8.97 -4.32 10.56
C ILE A 364 -9.78 -4.62 9.31
N ALA A 365 -10.49 -5.74 9.31
CA ALA A 365 -11.39 -6.13 8.22
C ALA A 365 -12.43 -5.05 7.94
N THR A 366 -12.76 -4.84 6.66
CA THR A 366 -13.70 -3.81 6.21
C THR A 366 -15.14 -4.33 6.04
N ALA A 367 -15.32 -5.65 5.89
CA ALA A 367 -16.64 -6.24 5.71
C ALA A 367 -17.42 -6.29 7.02
N LYS A 368 -18.66 -5.82 6.99
CA LYS A 368 -19.61 -5.99 8.09
C LYS A 368 -19.82 -7.48 8.35
N GLY A 369 -19.78 -7.87 9.62
CA GLY A 369 -19.95 -9.27 10.04
C GLY A 369 -18.64 -10.08 10.04
N ALA A 370 -17.49 -9.47 9.77
CA ALA A 370 -16.20 -10.08 10.04
C ALA A 370 -16.02 -10.40 11.53
N ASP A 371 -15.33 -11.48 11.85
CA ASP A 371 -15.22 -12.00 13.22
C ASP A 371 -14.30 -11.13 14.09
N THR A 372 -14.90 -10.30 14.93
CA THR A 372 -14.19 -9.47 15.91
C THR A 372 -13.98 -10.17 17.26
N SER A 373 -14.44 -11.40 17.43
CA SER A 373 -14.34 -12.15 18.71
C SER A 373 -12.89 -12.44 19.09
N LYS A 374 -11.99 -12.50 18.09
CA LYS A 374 -10.55 -12.74 18.26
C LYS A 374 -9.72 -11.48 18.38
N PHE A 375 -10.35 -10.30 18.41
CA PHE A 375 -9.62 -9.03 18.52
C PHE A 375 -8.83 -8.98 19.83
N THR A 376 -7.53 -8.73 19.70
CA THR A 376 -6.66 -8.37 20.81
C THR A 376 -7.05 -7.01 21.40
N PRO A 377 -6.59 -6.65 22.61
CA PRO A 377 -6.80 -5.29 23.13
C PRO A 377 -6.30 -4.20 22.15
N LEU A 378 -5.21 -4.45 21.42
CA LEU A 378 -4.70 -3.54 20.41
C LEU A 378 -5.69 -3.40 19.23
N ASN A 379 -6.18 -4.54 18.67
CA ASN A 379 -7.16 -4.48 17.57
C ASN A 379 -8.42 -3.73 17.93
N LYS A 380 -8.91 -3.84 19.19
CA LYS A 380 -10.06 -3.07 19.66
C LYS A 380 -9.79 -1.56 19.62
N LYS A 381 -8.63 -1.11 20.13
CA LYS A 381 -8.22 0.29 20.07
C LYS A 381 -8.09 0.81 18.63
N LEU A 382 -7.52 0.01 17.74
CA LEU A 382 -7.37 0.36 16.32
C LEU A 382 -8.76 0.49 15.65
N ALA A 383 -9.67 -0.45 15.90
CA ALA A 383 -11.03 -0.40 15.38
C ALA A 383 -11.83 0.80 15.96
N GLU A 384 -11.64 1.11 17.23
CA GLU A 384 -12.23 2.28 17.89
C GLU A 384 -11.73 3.58 17.27
N ALA A 385 -10.42 3.68 16.95
CA ALA A 385 -9.85 4.85 16.30
C ALA A 385 -10.47 5.10 14.91
N ILE A 386 -10.72 4.03 14.14
CA ILE A 386 -11.40 4.14 12.84
C ILE A 386 -12.86 4.52 13.01
N SER A 387 -13.59 3.82 13.88
CA SER A 387 -15.04 4.01 14.05
C SER A 387 -15.41 5.34 14.73
N GLY A 388 -14.52 5.89 15.55
CA GLY A 388 -14.68 7.18 16.21
C GLY A 388 -14.34 8.39 15.33
N ALA A 389 -13.68 8.17 14.19
CA ALA A 389 -13.29 9.25 13.29
C ALA A 389 -14.47 9.68 12.41
N LYS A 390 -14.65 10.99 12.24
CA LYS A 390 -15.59 11.54 11.25
C LYS A 390 -15.01 11.52 9.84
N ASN A 391 -13.70 11.69 9.73
CA ASN A 391 -13.00 11.79 8.47
C ASN A 391 -11.80 10.82 8.45
N ILE A 392 -11.60 10.17 7.31
CA ILE A 392 -10.51 9.21 7.10
C ILE A 392 -9.72 9.64 5.87
N SER A 393 -8.43 9.94 6.07
CA SER A 393 -7.45 10.12 4.99
C SER A 393 -6.94 8.76 4.53
N GLN A 394 -6.69 8.63 3.22
CA GLN A 394 -6.13 7.39 2.67
C GLN A 394 -4.60 7.34 2.75
N PHE A 395 -3.93 8.41 2.79
CA PHE A 395 -2.49 8.63 2.76
C PHE A 395 -2.09 9.54 1.59
N PHE A 396 -1.05 10.36 1.77
CA PHE A 396 -0.66 11.35 0.77
C PHE A 396 -0.53 10.79 -0.64
N ASP A 397 0.20 9.70 -0.82
CA ASP A 397 0.46 9.11 -2.14
C ASP A 397 -0.77 8.46 -2.78
N ARG A 398 -1.87 8.34 -2.04
CA ARG A 398 -3.15 7.80 -2.49
C ARG A 398 -4.19 8.87 -2.75
N ASP A 399 -4.09 9.99 -2.03
CA ASP A 399 -4.99 11.14 -2.13
C ASP A 399 -4.44 12.23 -3.06
N ALA A 400 -3.13 12.23 -3.35
CA ALA A 400 -2.49 13.14 -4.30
C ALA A 400 -2.24 12.49 -5.67
N LEU A 401 -1.94 13.33 -6.67
CA LEU A 401 -1.46 12.87 -7.97
C LEU A 401 -0.18 12.03 -7.80
N PRO A 402 -0.07 10.84 -8.43
CA PRO A 402 1.12 9.99 -8.31
C PRO A 402 2.44 10.71 -8.59
N ALA A 403 2.46 11.61 -9.58
CA ALA A 403 3.65 12.41 -9.89
C ALA A 403 3.97 13.43 -8.80
N MET A 404 2.95 14.01 -8.14
CA MET A 404 3.15 14.91 -7.00
C MET A 404 3.78 14.16 -5.82
N ALA A 405 3.27 13.00 -5.49
CA ALA A 405 3.82 12.17 -4.41
C ALA A 405 5.27 11.74 -4.70
N ASN A 406 5.50 11.09 -5.85
CA ASN A 406 6.78 10.44 -6.12
C ASN A 406 7.90 11.40 -6.55
N ASN A 407 7.57 12.42 -7.37
CA ASN A 407 8.59 13.26 -7.99
C ASN A 407 8.80 14.59 -7.26
N VAL A 408 7.85 14.99 -6.42
CA VAL A 408 7.91 16.28 -5.70
C VAL A 408 7.98 16.06 -4.21
N MET A 409 6.99 15.36 -3.62
CA MET A 409 6.86 15.29 -2.18
C MET A 409 7.94 14.42 -1.53
N ILE A 410 8.25 13.25 -2.05
CA ILE A 410 9.34 12.39 -1.51
C ILE A 410 10.67 13.17 -1.44
N PRO A 411 11.20 13.73 -2.55
CA PRO A 411 12.45 14.49 -2.48
C PRO A 411 12.42 15.69 -1.53
N ALA A 412 11.28 16.41 -1.49
CA ALA A 412 11.12 17.58 -0.63
C ALA A 412 11.14 17.19 0.86
N LEU A 413 10.43 16.12 1.25
CA LEU A 413 10.40 15.62 2.62
C LEU A 413 11.77 15.08 3.05
N GLN A 414 12.45 14.32 2.19
CA GLN A 414 13.80 13.82 2.49
C GLN A 414 14.81 14.96 2.65
N SER A 415 14.74 16.00 1.81
CA SER A 415 15.54 17.19 1.97
C SER A 415 15.22 17.92 3.28
N PHE A 416 13.93 18.06 3.62
CA PHE A 416 13.51 18.66 4.88
C PHE A 416 14.01 17.88 6.11
N ILE A 417 13.91 16.56 6.10
CA ILE A 417 14.42 15.70 7.19
C ILE A 417 15.92 15.91 7.39
N LYS A 418 16.66 16.04 6.30
CA LYS A 418 18.11 16.24 6.31
C LYS A 418 18.52 17.63 6.80
N ASP A 419 17.88 18.68 6.28
CA ASP A 419 18.37 20.06 6.38
C ASP A 419 17.46 20.96 7.25
N GLY A 420 16.26 20.49 7.61
CA GLY A 420 15.26 21.21 8.39
C GLY A 420 14.64 22.40 7.67
N ASN A 421 14.73 22.44 6.32
CA ASN A 421 14.18 23.51 5.50
C ASN A 421 13.38 22.95 4.32
N VAL A 422 12.34 23.68 3.91
CA VAL A 422 11.51 23.38 2.74
C VAL A 422 11.29 24.65 1.93
N ASP A 423 11.29 24.52 0.62
CA ASP A 423 10.92 25.61 -0.30
C ASP A 423 9.46 25.41 -0.76
N VAL A 424 8.52 26.01 -0.02
CA VAL A 424 7.08 25.91 -0.31
C VAL A 424 6.70 26.57 -1.63
N LYS A 425 7.47 27.59 -2.10
CA LYS A 425 7.26 28.22 -3.41
C LYS A 425 7.61 27.26 -4.54
N ASN A 426 8.70 26.51 -4.37
CA ASN A 426 9.07 25.49 -5.34
C ASN A 426 8.06 24.32 -5.33
N LEU A 427 7.54 23.94 -4.16
CA LEU A 427 6.44 22.95 -4.08
C LEU A 427 5.23 23.41 -4.86
N GLU A 428 4.79 24.67 -4.69
CA GLU A 428 3.66 25.24 -5.44
C GLU A 428 3.92 25.26 -6.94
N ALA A 429 5.11 25.72 -7.38
CA ALA A 429 5.44 25.78 -8.80
C ALA A 429 5.38 24.39 -9.47
N GLN A 430 5.89 23.37 -8.79
CA GLN A 430 5.87 22.00 -9.29
C GLN A 430 4.44 21.41 -9.26
N ALA A 431 3.69 21.61 -8.17
CA ALA A 431 2.30 21.15 -8.06
C ALA A 431 1.47 21.77 -9.18
N LYS A 432 1.53 23.08 -9.35
CA LYS A 432 0.81 23.80 -10.42
C LYS A 432 1.10 23.23 -11.81
N SER A 433 2.37 22.93 -12.10
CA SER A 433 2.77 22.33 -13.38
C SER A 433 2.16 20.95 -13.58
N LEU A 434 2.18 20.10 -12.54
CA LEU A 434 1.70 18.73 -12.62
C LEU A 434 0.18 18.65 -12.76
N TYR A 435 -0.57 19.45 -11.99
CA TYR A 435 -2.03 19.43 -12.01
C TYR A 435 -2.61 20.16 -13.23
N ALA A 436 -1.90 21.10 -13.83
CA ALA A 436 -2.30 21.72 -15.10
C ALA A 436 -2.12 20.80 -16.32
N ALA A 437 -1.31 19.75 -16.21
CA ALA A 437 -1.05 18.78 -17.28
C ALA A 437 -2.05 17.60 -17.32
N GLN A 438 -3.08 17.61 -16.47
CA GLN A 438 -4.17 16.62 -16.43
C GLN A 438 -5.36 17.04 -17.28
#